data_2bb7d618055fda905867a6ca2fc0e5b1
#
_entry.id   2bb7d618055fda905867a6ca2fc0e5b1
#
_cell.length_a   1.000
_cell.length_b   1.000
_cell.length_c   1.000
_cell.angle_alpha   90.00
_cell.angle_beta   90.00
_cell.angle_gamma   90.00
#
_symmetry.space_group_name_H-M   'P 1'
#
loop_
_entity.id
_entity.type
_entity.pdbx_description
1 polymer ?
#
loop_
_entity_poly.entity_id
_entity_poly.type
_entity_poly.pdbx_seq_one_letter_code
_entity_poly.pdbx_strand_id
1 'polypeptide(L)'
;MRPDIGGLQVLCDYVELGNPGLPHAVVQLPSGYDMTRESLGNLGRALRKNEAFPKGANVNFYRVVGENEIEELTYERGVEDFTLACGTGTGSVVAALACRGLVSGVDTRVHVPGGELFVTLRRDAKAADAKAATQNIGGITDIYLTGPTNIVAEGEICDEDL
;
A
#
# COMPACT_ATOMS: atom_id res chain seq x y z
N MET A 1 -8.89 -10.54 4.38
CA MET A 1 -10.02 -10.13 5.24
C MET A 1 -11.23 -9.81 4.37
N ARG A 2 -12.44 -9.75 4.93
CA ARG A 2 -13.68 -9.42 4.20
C ARG A 2 -14.53 -8.45 5.02
N PRO A 3 -14.12 -7.17 5.11
CA PRO A 3 -14.95 -6.15 5.75
C PRO A 3 -16.29 -6.01 5.06
N ASP A 4 -17.34 -5.81 5.85
CA ASP A 4 -18.69 -5.53 5.36
C ASP A 4 -18.91 -4.02 5.25
N ILE A 5 -19.43 -3.58 4.12
CA ILE A 5 -19.77 -2.19 3.85
C ILE A 5 -21.24 -2.15 3.41
N GLY A 6 -22.13 -2.03 4.38
CA GLY A 6 -23.58 -1.93 4.11
C GLY A 6 -24.16 -3.14 3.39
N GLY A 7 -23.70 -4.36 3.71
CA GLY A 7 -24.10 -5.61 3.07
C GLY A 7 -23.20 -6.04 1.90
N LEU A 8 -22.24 -5.20 1.48
CA LEU A 8 -21.24 -5.56 0.48
C LEU A 8 -19.94 -6.05 1.18
N GLN A 9 -19.58 -7.31 0.96
CA GLN A 9 -18.28 -7.83 1.42
C GLN A 9 -17.17 -7.50 0.45
N VAL A 10 -16.19 -6.73 0.92
CA VAL A 10 -15.01 -6.34 0.13
C VAL A 10 -13.85 -7.27 0.47
N LEU A 11 -13.32 -7.97 -0.53
CA LEU A 11 -12.12 -8.78 -0.35
C LEU A 11 -10.89 -7.87 -0.32
N CYS A 12 -10.11 -7.96 0.77
CA CYS A 12 -8.84 -7.24 0.88
C CYS A 12 -7.78 -8.07 1.59
N ASP A 13 -6.52 -7.80 1.25
CA ASP A 13 -5.38 -8.21 2.07
C ASP A 13 -5.12 -7.14 3.14
N TYR A 14 -4.70 -7.55 4.32
CA TYR A 14 -4.31 -6.65 5.39
C TYR A 14 -2.82 -6.75 5.63
N VAL A 15 -2.11 -5.63 5.56
CA VAL A 15 -0.66 -5.55 5.70
C VAL A 15 -0.31 -4.48 6.72
N GLU A 16 0.58 -4.77 7.66
CA GLU A 16 1.21 -3.77 8.51
C GLU A 16 2.70 -3.69 8.17
N LEU A 17 3.18 -2.49 7.82
CA LEU A 17 4.60 -2.24 7.55
C LEU A 17 5.20 -1.34 8.63
N GLY A 18 6.46 -1.61 8.96
CA GLY A 18 7.24 -0.80 9.89
C GLY A 18 7.06 -1.20 11.36
N ASN A 19 7.73 -0.44 12.25
CA ASN A 19 7.62 -0.58 13.69
C ASN A 19 7.63 0.84 14.32
N PRO A 20 6.49 1.33 14.86
CA PRO A 20 5.18 0.65 14.90
C PRO A 20 4.58 0.41 13.52
N GLY A 21 3.80 -0.68 13.38
CA GLY A 21 3.18 -1.06 12.11
C GLY A 21 2.13 -0.06 11.63
N LEU A 22 2.23 0.33 10.37
CA LEU A 22 1.23 1.13 9.67
C LEU A 22 0.24 0.20 8.96
N PRO A 23 -1.05 0.25 9.30
CA PRO A 23 -2.04 -0.67 8.74
C PRO A 23 -2.51 -0.23 7.34
N HIS A 24 -2.52 -1.18 6.43
CA HIS A 24 -2.97 -1.04 5.05
C HIS A 24 -4.00 -2.11 4.68
N ALA A 25 -5.13 -1.71 4.14
CA ALA A 25 -6.09 -2.56 3.47
C ALA A 25 -5.81 -2.49 1.97
N VAL A 26 -5.38 -3.59 1.38
CA VAL A 26 -5.03 -3.72 -0.05
C VAL A 26 -6.21 -4.31 -0.79
N VAL A 27 -6.84 -3.53 -1.65
CA VAL A 27 -8.14 -3.84 -2.28
C VAL A 27 -8.00 -3.93 -3.78
N GLN A 28 -8.23 -5.12 -4.33
CA GLN A 28 -8.26 -5.32 -5.77
C GLN A 28 -9.56 -4.79 -6.37
N LEU A 29 -9.45 -3.94 -7.38
CA LEU A 29 -10.60 -3.50 -8.16
C LEU A 29 -10.87 -4.48 -9.31
N PRO A 30 -12.15 -4.80 -9.58
CA PRO A 30 -12.53 -5.56 -10.77
C PRO A 30 -12.11 -4.85 -12.05
N SER A 31 -11.88 -5.61 -13.12
CA SER A 31 -11.62 -5.04 -14.45
C SER A 31 -12.80 -4.16 -14.89
N GLY A 32 -12.48 -2.96 -15.39
CA GLY A 32 -13.48 -1.99 -15.83
C GLY A 32 -14.13 -1.17 -14.72
N TYR A 33 -13.75 -1.38 -13.46
CA TYR A 33 -14.15 -0.47 -12.39
C TYR A 33 -13.43 0.86 -12.52
N ASP A 34 -14.15 1.95 -12.34
CA ASP A 34 -13.58 3.29 -12.42
C ASP A 34 -12.72 3.60 -11.19
N MET A 35 -11.40 3.76 -11.40
CA MET A 35 -10.43 4.03 -10.34
C MET A 35 -10.18 5.53 -10.19
N THR A 36 -11.25 6.26 -9.83
CA THR A 36 -11.21 7.71 -9.58
C THR A 36 -11.54 8.02 -8.13
N ARG A 37 -11.18 9.23 -7.70
CA ARG A 37 -11.52 9.75 -6.37
C ARG A 37 -13.04 9.80 -6.17
N GLU A 38 -13.77 10.17 -7.22
CA GLU A 38 -15.23 10.29 -7.22
C GLU A 38 -15.90 8.94 -7.00
N SER A 39 -15.48 7.91 -7.74
CA SER A 39 -16.08 6.57 -7.68
C SER A 39 -15.73 5.83 -6.38
N LEU A 40 -14.53 6.04 -5.84
CA LEU A 40 -14.00 5.29 -4.70
C LEU A 40 -14.10 6.02 -3.35
N GLY A 41 -14.45 7.31 -3.33
CA GLY A 41 -14.42 8.13 -2.11
C GLY A 41 -15.26 7.59 -0.96
N ASN A 42 -16.49 7.15 -1.25
CA ASN A 42 -17.37 6.57 -0.24
C ASN A 42 -16.86 5.21 0.26
N LEU A 43 -16.35 4.37 -0.65
CA LEU A 43 -15.79 3.07 -0.30
C LEU A 43 -14.49 3.22 0.50
N GLY A 44 -13.60 4.12 0.10
CA GLY A 44 -12.37 4.43 0.82
C GLY A 44 -12.63 4.88 2.24
N ARG A 45 -13.55 5.83 2.43
CA ARG A 45 -13.95 6.33 3.76
C ARG A 45 -14.57 5.24 4.63
N ALA A 46 -15.43 4.40 4.06
CA ALA A 46 -16.09 3.33 4.79
C ALA A 46 -15.10 2.24 5.21
N LEU A 47 -14.20 1.82 4.32
CA LEU A 47 -13.13 0.85 4.65
C LEU A 47 -12.15 1.41 5.67
N ARG A 48 -11.74 2.67 5.54
CA ARG A 48 -10.80 3.35 6.43
C ARG A 48 -11.19 3.23 7.92
N LYS A 49 -12.49 3.25 8.21
CA LYS A 49 -13.08 3.23 9.56
C LYS A 49 -13.79 1.93 9.89
N ASN A 50 -13.65 0.90 9.04
CA ASN A 50 -14.36 -0.35 9.26
C ASN A 50 -13.88 -1.07 10.53
N GLU A 51 -14.82 -1.67 11.27
CA GLU A 51 -14.54 -2.41 12.51
C GLU A 51 -13.58 -3.60 12.34
N ALA A 52 -13.45 -4.13 11.10
CA ALA A 52 -12.45 -5.14 10.78
C ALA A 52 -11.00 -4.62 10.94
N PHE A 53 -10.82 -3.31 11.03
CA PHE A 53 -9.52 -2.64 11.22
C PHE A 53 -9.53 -1.81 12.51
N PRO A 54 -9.30 -2.39 13.70
CA PRO A 54 -9.44 -1.68 14.99
C PRO A 54 -8.55 -0.43 15.13
N LYS A 55 -7.40 -0.40 14.43
CA LYS A 55 -6.50 0.76 14.36
C LYS A 55 -6.87 1.72 13.21
N GLY A 56 -7.92 1.41 12.44
CA GLY A 56 -8.17 1.95 11.11
C GLY A 56 -7.09 1.49 10.12
N ALA A 57 -7.26 1.79 8.84
CA ALA A 57 -6.28 1.45 7.81
C ALA A 57 -6.18 2.54 6.74
N ASN A 58 -5.02 2.68 6.11
CA ASN A 58 -4.92 3.26 4.78
C ASN A 58 -5.57 2.29 3.79
N VAL A 59 -6.33 2.77 2.83
CA VAL A 59 -7.01 1.90 1.85
C VAL A 59 -6.35 2.08 0.50
N ASN A 60 -5.69 1.03 0.05
CA ASN A 60 -4.93 1.01 -1.18
C ASN A 60 -5.71 0.22 -2.23
N PHE A 61 -6.38 0.93 -3.13
CA PHE A 61 -7.05 0.33 -4.29
C PHE A 61 -6.03 0.10 -5.39
N TYR A 62 -6.06 -1.08 -6.01
CA TYR A 62 -5.13 -1.40 -7.08
C TYR A 62 -5.79 -2.20 -8.20
N ARG A 63 -5.16 -2.18 -9.37
CA ARG A 63 -5.35 -3.15 -10.46
C ARG A 63 -4.01 -3.48 -11.11
N VAL A 64 -3.87 -4.70 -11.58
CA VAL A 64 -2.73 -5.13 -12.40
C VAL A 64 -3.00 -4.68 -13.83
N VAL A 65 -2.07 -3.92 -14.43
CA VAL A 65 -2.20 -3.34 -15.77
C VAL A 65 -1.22 -3.94 -16.76
N GLY A 66 -0.19 -4.64 -16.30
CA GLY A 66 0.81 -5.29 -17.12
C GLY A 66 1.60 -6.34 -16.37
N GLU A 67 2.54 -6.97 -17.04
CA GLU A 67 3.51 -7.84 -16.38
C GLU A 67 4.37 -6.98 -15.44
N ASN A 68 4.31 -7.30 -14.13
CA ASN A 68 5.04 -6.57 -13.09
C ASN A 68 4.70 -5.06 -13.02
N GLU A 69 3.46 -4.69 -13.38
CA GLU A 69 2.99 -3.32 -13.47
C GLU A 69 1.59 -3.18 -12.91
N ILE A 70 1.38 -2.18 -12.03
CA ILE A 70 0.12 -1.93 -11.34
C ILE A 70 -0.24 -0.44 -11.34
N GLU A 71 -1.52 -0.14 -11.26
CA GLU A 71 -2.04 1.17 -10.87
C GLU A 71 -2.53 1.13 -9.43
N GLU A 72 -2.33 2.22 -8.70
CA GLU A 72 -2.70 2.35 -7.30
C GLU A 72 -3.32 3.71 -7.01
N LEU A 73 -4.32 3.72 -6.12
CA LEU A 73 -4.94 4.91 -5.56
C LEU A 73 -5.17 4.71 -4.06
N THR A 74 -4.58 5.56 -3.22
CA THR A 74 -4.64 5.42 -1.75
C THR A 74 -5.53 6.45 -1.10
N TYR A 75 -6.55 5.99 -0.34
CA TYR A 75 -7.28 6.78 0.64
C TYR A 75 -6.55 6.72 1.98
N GLU A 76 -5.99 7.84 2.43
CA GLU A 76 -4.99 7.83 3.50
C GLU A 76 -5.59 8.17 4.87
N ARG A 77 -5.23 7.38 5.87
CA ARG A 77 -5.58 7.57 7.27
C ARG A 77 -4.89 8.83 7.81
N GLY A 78 -5.67 9.73 8.39
CA GLY A 78 -5.19 11.00 8.93
C GLY A 78 -5.27 12.16 7.94
N VAL A 79 -5.18 11.89 6.63
CA VAL A 79 -5.52 12.84 5.57
C VAL A 79 -7.03 12.81 5.31
N GLU A 80 -7.63 11.63 5.42
CA GLU A 80 -9.06 11.36 5.20
C GLU A 80 -9.52 11.71 3.78
N ASP A 81 -8.62 11.56 2.82
CA ASP A 81 -8.81 11.74 1.38
C ASP A 81 -7.76 10.94 0.60
N PHE A 82 -7.87 10.94 -0.73
CA PHE A 82 -6.88 10.36 -1.63
C PHE A 82 -5.65 11.24 -1.74
N THR A 83 -4.47 10.62 -1.68
CA THR A 83 -3.19 11.28 -1.80
C THR A 83 -2.55 11.05 -3.17
N LEU A 84 -1.50 11.80 -3.47
CA LEU A 84 -0.75 11.66 -4.72
C LEU A 84 0.10 10.38 -4.74
N ALA A 85 0.60 9.96 -3.58
CA ALA A 85 1.34 8.73 -3.36
C ALA A 85 1.38 8.41 -1.86
N CYS A 86 1.45 7.12 -1.52
CA CYS A 86 1.67 6.64 -0.17
C CYS A 86 2.74 5.54 -0.20
N GLY A 87 3.98 5.88 0.17
CA GLY A 87 5.13 4.97 0.02
C GLY A 87 4.96 3.63 0.75
N THR A 88 4.45 3.65 2.00
CA THR A 88 4.16 2.41 2.76
C THR A 88 2.97 1.66 2.17
N GLY A 89 2.00 2.37 1.60
CA GLY A 89 0.87 1.79 0.87
C GLY A 89 1.34 1.03 -0.35
N THR A 90 2.11 1.68 -1.20
CA THR A 90 2.70 1.09 -2.41
C THR A 90 3.54 -0.14 -2.09
N GLY A 91 4.39 -0.07 -1.05
CA GLY A 91 5.14 -1.23 -0.55
C GLY A 91 4.23 -2.38 -0.10
N SER A 92 3.12 -2.07 0.59
CA SER A 92 2.13 -3.05 1.05
C SER A 92 1.41 -3.75 -0.11
N VAL A 93 1.02 -2.98 -1.13
CA VAL A 93 0.39 -3.53 -2.35
C VAL A 93 1.34 -4.50 -3.04
N VAL A 94 2.57 -4.07 -3.34
CA VAL A 94 3.55 -4.92 -4.04
C VAL A 94 3.89 -6.15 -3.21
N ALA A 95 4.06 -6.02 -1.89
CA ALA A 95 4.32 -7.16 -1.01
C ALA A 95 3.18 -8.20 -1.06
N ALA A 96 1.92 -7.75 -0.94
CA ALA A 96 0.75 -8.62 -1.02
C ALA A 96 0.66 -9.34 -2.39
N LEU A 97 0.86 -8.60 -3.48
CA LEU A 97 0.78 -9.14 -4.84
C LEU A 97 1.92 -10.13 -5.13
N ALA A 98 3.13 -9.82 -4.69
CA ALA A 98 4.29 -10.71 -4.87
C ALA A 98 4.15 -12.01 -4.07
N CYS A 99 3.52 -11.99 -2.89
CA CYS A 99 3.17 -13.19 -2.14
C CYS A 99 2.11 -14.05 -2.85
N ARG A 100 1.27 -13.44 -3.68
CA ARG A 100 0.27 -14.12 -4.51
C ARG A 100 0.80 -14.53 -5.88
N GLY A 101 2.04 -14.18 -6.21
CA GLY A 101 2.65 -14.47 -7.51
C GLY A 101 2.08 -13.63 -8.67
N LEU A 102 1.45 -12.50 -8.38
CA LEU A 102 0.85 -11.61 -9.38
C LEU A 102 1.86 -10.59 -9.95
N VAL A 103 2.91 -10.29 -9.19
CA VAL A 103 4.06 -9.48 -9.61
C VAL A 103 5.35 -10.14 -9.10
N SER A 104 6.49 -9.80 -9.68
CA SER A 104 7.78 -10.36 -9.28
C SER A 104 8.26 -9.85 -7.92
N GLY A 105 7.92 -8.61 -7.58
CA GLY A 105 8.48 -7.89 -6.44
C GLY A 105 9.92 -7.42 -6.66
N VAL A 106 10.39 -7.38 -7.91
CA VAL A 106 11.68 -6.78 -8.31
C VAL A 106 11.39 -5.72 -9.36
N ASP A 107 11.72 -4.48 -9.06
CA ASP A 107 11.42 -3.31 -9.89
C ASP A 107 9.97 -3.28 -10.39
N THR A 108 9.04 -3.65 -9.50
CA THR A 108 7.61 -3.59 -9.82
C THR A 108 7.22 -2.13 -10.01
N ARG A 109 6.72 -1.81 -11.22
CA ARG A 109 6.26 -0.46 -11.56
C ARG A 109 4.87 -0.19 -10.99
N VAL A 110 4.73 0.96 -10.33
CA VAL A 110 3.48 1.38 -9.72
C VAL A 110 3.12 2.78 -10.21
N HIS A 111 2.00 2.88 -10.94
CA HIS A 111 1.42 4.16 -11.32
C HIS A 111 0.55 4.68 -10.19
N VAL A 112 0.90 5.85 -9.67
CA VAL A 112 0.14 6.58 -8.67
C VAL A 112 -0.23 7.97 -9.23
N PRO A 113 -1.21 8.68 -8.67
CA PRO A 113 -1.58 10.02 -9.17
C PRO A 113 -0.41 11.01 -9.21
N GLY A 114 0.59 10.85 -8.35
CA GLY A 114 1.79 11.69 -8.30
C GLY A 114 2.89 11.32 -9.30
N GLY A 115 2.75 10.21 -10.04
CA GLY A 115 3.75 9.75 -11.01
C GLY A 115 4.01 8.26 -10.96
N GLU A 116 5.25 7.85 -11.21
CA GLU A 116 5.67 6.45 -11.21
C GLU A 116 6.61 6.17 -10.03
N LEU A 117 6.38 5.04 -9.39
CA LEU A 117 7.24 4.49 -8.34
C LEU A 117 7.67 3.07 -8.73
N PHE A 118 8.81 2.65 -8.21
CA PHE A 118 9.32 1.29 -8.38
C PHE A 118 9.55 0.67 -7.01
N VAL A 119 9.13 -0.58 -6.85
CA VAL A 119 9.29 -1.33 -5.59
C VAL A 119 10.09 -2.58 -5.83
N THR A 120 11.14 -2.76 -5.01
CA THR A 120 11.93 -3.98 -4.95
C THR A 120 11.87 -4.57 -3.54
N LEU A 121 11.51 -5.85 -3.48
CA LEU A 121 11.43 -6.64 -2.25
C LEU A 121 12.69 -7.48 -2.10
N ARG A 122 13.29 -7.47 -0.92
CA ARG A 122 14.28 -8.48 -0.53
C ARG A 122 13.59 -9.57 0.25
N ARG A 123 13.93 -10.81 -0.05
CA ARG A 123 13.41 -12.00 0.65
C ARG A 123 14.55 -12.82 1.23
N ASP A 124 14.33 -13.35 2.44
CA ASP A 124 15.19 -14.38 3.02
C ASP A 124 14.49 -15.74 2.90
N ALA A 125 15.11 -16.66 2.16
CA ALA A 125 14.58 -18.01 1.99
C ALA A 125 14.41 -18.76 3.33
N LYS A 126 15.26 -18.48 4.34
CA LYS A 126 15.15 -19.08 5.67
C LYS A 126 13.97 -18.52 6.48
N ALA A 127 13.56 -17.29 6.20
CA ALA A 127 12.42 -16.67 6.86
C ALA A 127 11.07 -17.13 6.26
N ALA A 128 11.07 -17.64 5.03
CA ALA A 128 9.87 -18.16 4.37
C ALA A 128 9.35 -19.46 5.00
N ASP A 129 10.23 -20.29 5.58
CA ASP A 129 9.88 -21.58 6.22
C ASP A 129 9.49 -21.46 7.69
N ALA A 130 9.67 -20.30 8.31
CA ALA A 130 9.32 -20.09 9.69
C ALA A 130 7.79 -20.01 9.86
N LYS A 131 7.22 -21.06 10.49
CA LYS A 131 5.79 -21.16 10.88
C LYS A 131 5.30 -20.03 11.82
N ALA A 132 6.09 -19.01 12.09
CA ALA A 132 5.72 -17.79 12.81
C ALA A 132 5.05 -16.77 11.86
N ALA A 133 4.10 -17.23 11.08
CA ALA A 133 3.51 -16.57 9.90
C ALA A 133 2.57 -15.40 10.20
N THR A 134 2.60 -14.80 11.36
CA THR A 134 1.85 -13.56 11.63
C THR A 134 2.70 -12.29 11.54
N GLN A 135 4.01 -12.41 11.34
CA GLN A 135 4.93 -11.25 11.32
C GLN A 135 5.79 -11.11 10.04
N ASN A 136 5.83 -12.12 9.16
CA ASN A 136 6.62 -12.07 7.92
C ASN A 136 5.77 -12.44 6.71
N ILE A 137 5.46 -11.48 5.88
CA ILE A 137 4.76 -11.70 4.62
C ILE A 137 5.73 -12.41 3.65
N GLY A 138 5.62 -13.72 3.51
CA GLY A 138 6.35 -14.52 2.50
C GLY A 138 7.89 -14.40 2.56
N GLY A 139 8.46 -14.22 3.76
CA GLY A 139 9.91 -14.07 3.94
C GLY A 139 10.48 -12.72 3.48
N ILE A 140 9.64 -11.71 3.25
CA ILE A 140 10.09 -10.36 2.89
C ILE A 140 10.75 -9.73 4.12
N THR A 141 12.01 -9.31 3.95
CA THR A 141 12.81 -8.65 5.01
C THR A 141 12.90 -7.15 4.82
N ASP A 142 12.97 -6.70 3.58
CA ASP A 142 13.12 -5.28 3.24
C ASP A 142 12.24 -4.92 2.03
N ILE A 143 11.80 -3.67 2.00
CA ILE A 143 11.07 -3.06 0.90
C ILE A 143 11.77 -1.79 0.50
N TYR A 144 12.25 -1.74 -0.73
CA TYR A 144 12.88 -0.56 -1.31
C TYR A 144 11.90 0.15 -2.22
N LEU A 145 11.71 1.43 -1.99
CA LEU A 145 10.91 2.32 -2.82
C LEU A 145 11.83 3.27 -3.59
N THR A 146 11.70 3.30 -4.90
CA THR A 146 12.42 4.20 -5.79
C THR A 146 11.44 5.09 -6.52
N GLY A 147 11.74 6.38 -6.60
CA GLY A 147 10.91 7.36 -7.30
C GLY A 147 11.69 8.63 -7.66
N PRO A 148 11.15 9.49 -8.50
CA PRO A 148 11.76 10.76 -8.85
C PRO A 148 11.77 11.70 -7.63
N THR A 149 12.83 12.48 -7.50
CA THR A 149 12.97 13.49 -6.46
C THR A 149 13.45 14.81 -7.06
N ASN A 150 13.00 15.92 -6.49
CA ASN A 150 13.46 17.25 -6.85
C ASN A 150 13.93 17.99 -5.58
N ILE A 151 15.07 18.66 -5.66
CA ILE A 151 15.47 19.63 -4.63
C ILE A 151 14.67 20.90 -4.87
N VAL A 152 13.78 21.23 -3.95
CA VAL A 152 12.88 22.39 -4.07
C VAL A 152 13.34 23.59 -3.24
N ALA A 153 14.20 23.36 -2.25
CA ALA A 153 14.77 24.40 -1.40
C ALA A 153 16.06 23.90 -0.74
N GLU A 154 16.94 24.85 -0.44
CA GLU A 154 18.08 24.69 0.44
C GLU A 154 17.99 25.74 1.54
N GLY A 155 18.43 25.41 2.77
CA GLY A 155 18.38 26.32 3.89
C GLY A 155 19.32 25.89 5.02
N GLU A 156 19.59 26.82 5.91
CA GLU A 156 20.34 26.57 7.13
C GLU A 156 19.40 26.51 8.32
N ILE A 157 19.61 25.55 9.20
CA ILE A 157 18.89 25.47 10.48
C ILE A 157 19.79 26.14 11.51
N CYS A 158 19.31 27.24 12.08
CA CYS A 158 19.97 27.84 13.22
C CYS A 158 19.74 26.96 14.46
N ASP A 159 20.81 26.64 15.15
CA ASP A 159 20.77 25.98 16.47
C ASP A 159 20.31 27.03 17.49
N GLU A 160 18.98 27.07 17.71
CA GLU A 160 18.45 27.85 18.83
C GLU A 160 18.38 26.90 20.03
N ASP A 161 18.99 27.30 21.13
CA ASP A 161 18.93 26.58 22.39
C ASP A 161 17.48 26.30 22.79
N LEU A 162 17.09 25.03 22.74
CA LEU A 162 15.78 24.53 23.17
C LEU A 162 15.77 24.31 24.68
#